data_8e30cabe5ba0f36eefba9a70123d587e
#
_entry.id   8e30cabe5ba0f36eefba9a70123d587e
#
_cell.length_a   1.000
_cell.length_b   1.000
_cell.length_c   1.000
_cell.angle_alpha   90.00
_cell.angle_beta   90.00
_cell.angle_gamma   90.00
#
_symmetry.space_group_name_H-M   'P 1'
#
loop_
_entity.id
_entity.type
_entity.pdbx_description
1 polymer ?
#
loop_
_entity_poly.entity_id
_entity_poly.type
_entity_poly.pdbx_seq_one_letter_code
_entity_poly.pdbx_strand_id
1 'polypeptide(L)'
;MKIQRTFDNGFGRFLITLISMVFTVMSISASSTFEKPDFAYPRDVIRDADAALAQAVKAGDAPVQLLALMQKTKAAESIDADSLKTSIAEVLRYGARLKTPDAKAMFNLYAAELYNKYRMDYRWNMSGRTLPEGPRPADIAEWDRDAFTQVVDSLLAEAWEVADDTSLEQWSKAVKADRLTRTYYPAVCDFVASKILEGDLIHSPSLTTKVREQVLAKHPEGSAPWMT
;
A
#
# COMPACT_ATOMS: atom_id res chain seq x y z
N MET A 1 44.68 35.71 39.66
CA MET A 1 43.89 34.58 40.19
C MET A 1 42.54 34.57 39.46
N LYS A 2 42.37 33.74 38.40
CA LYS A 2 41.13 33.65 37.60
C LYS A 2 40.37 32.44 38.09
N ILE A 3 39.17 32.66 38.60
CA ILE A 3 38.24 31.60 38.99
C ILE A 3 37.35 31.30 37.77
N GLN A 4 37.54 30.15 37.16
CA GLN A 4 36.72 29.64 36.06
C GLN A 4 35.55 28.84 36.68
N ARG A 5 34.34 29.39 36.55
CA ARG A 5 33.10 28.64 36.93
C ARG A 5 32.71 27.73 35.80
N THR A 6 32.87 26.42 35.99
CA THR A 6 32.25 25.37 35.19
C THR A 6 30.76 25.29 35.52
N PHE A 7 29.91 25.70 34.56
CA PHE A 7 28.48 25.45 34.64
C PHE A 7 28.21 23.96 34.25
N ASP A 8 27.69 23.23 35.21
CA ASP A 8 27.40 21.85 35.11
C ASP A 8 26.16 21.61 34.22
N ASN A 9 26.36 21.01 33.01
CA ASN A 9 25.33 20.77 32.00
C ASN A 9 24.44 19.56 32.29
N GLY A 10 24.36 19.11 33.56
CA GLY A 10 23.57 17.95 33.95
C GLY A 10 22.06 18.10 33.80
N PHE A 11 21.54 19.31 34.05
CA PHE A 11 20.10 19.56 34.03
C PHE A 11 19.48 19.54 32.61
N GLY A 12 20.23 20.06 31.62
CA GLY A 12 19.75 20.05 30.22
C GLY A 12 19.66 18.66 29.59
N ARG A 13 20.60 17.78 29.95
CA ARG A 13 20.57 16.38 29.46
C ARG A 13 19.40 15.57 30.04
N PHE A 14 19.06 15.80 31.30
CA PHE A 14 17.92 15.13 31.97
C PHE A 14 16.57 15.56 31.37
N LEU A 15 16.42 16.84 31.03
CA LEU A 15 15.20 17.36 30.43
C LEU A 15 14.99 16.84 29.01
N ILE A 16 16.05 16.76 28.19
CA ILE A 16 15.98 16.23 26.83
C ILE A 16 15.64 14.74 26.84
N THR A 17 16.20 13.97 27.77
CA THR A 17 15.92 12.52 27.92
C THR A 17 14.47 12.29 28.34
N LEU A 18 13.92 13.13 29.24
CA LEU A 18 12.54 13.01 29.72
C LEU A 18 11.54 13.36 28.61
N ILE A 19 11.81 14.40 27.82
CA ILE A 19 10.98 14.80 26.67
C ILE A 19 11.02 13.72 25.59
N SER A 20 12.18 13.14 25.30
CA SER A 20 12.31 12.02 24.35
C SER A 20 11.54 10.78 24.81
N MET A 21 11.56 10.46 26.12
CA MET A 21 10.85 9.32 26.68
C MET A 21 9.33 9.49 26.67
N VAL A 22 8.83 10.71 26.91
CA VAL A 22 7.40 11.04 26.82
C VAL A 22 6.89 10.96 25.39
N PHE A 23 7.66 11.44 24.40
CA PHE A 23 7.31 11.31 22.98
C PHE A 23 7.29 9.86 22.53
N THR A 24 8.23 9.03 22.99
CA THR A 24 8.27 7.59 22.64
C THR A 24 7.09 6.83 23.24
N VAL A 25 6.69 7.14 24.47
CA VAL A 25 5.53 6.49 25.13
C VAL A 25 4.21 6.92 24.47
N MET A 26 4.04 8.19 24.08
CA MET A 26 2.84 8.63 23.34
C MET A 26 2.75 8.01 21.93
N SER A 27 3.88 7.80 21.25
CA SER A 27 3.91 7.14 19.95
C SER A 27 3.51 5.66 20.03
N ILE A 28 3.91 4.95 21.09
CA ILE A 28 3.58 3.54 21.30
C ILE A 28 2.08 3.34 21.57
N SER A 29 1.43 4.24 22.34
CA SER A 29 0.00 4.14 22.62
C SER A 29 -0.89 4.49 21.42
N ALA A 30 -0.50 5.45 20.60
CA ALA A 30 -1.20 5.79 19.35
C ALA A 30 -1.08 4.70 18.27
N SER A 31 0.07 4.02 18.22
CA SER A 31 0.35 2.95 17.27
C SER A 31 -0.55 1.73 17.46
N SER A 32 -0.82 1.32 18.70
CA SER A 32 -1.60 0.10 18.98
C SER A 32 -3.08 0.21 18.61
N THR A 33 -3.68 1.38 18.78
CA THR A 33 -5.08 1.64 18.43
C THR A 33 -5.27 1.77 16.92
N PHE A 34 -4.31 2.35 16.23
CA PHE A 34 -4.31 2.49 14.79
C PHE A 34 -4.15 1.13 14.06
N GLU A 35 -3.39 0.19 14.62
CA GLU A 35 -3.17 -1.13 14.00
C GLU A 35 -4.41 -2.04 14.05
N LYS A 36 -5.34 -1.81 14.98
CA LYS A 36 -6.57 -2.60 15.16
C LYS A 36 -7.81 -1.69 15.24
N PRO A 37 -8.19 -1.05 14.11
CA PRO A 37 -9.30 -0.14 14.10
C PRO A 37 -10.63 -0.87 14.38
N ASP A 38 -11.50 -0.22 15.13
CA ASP A 38 -12.89 -0.67 15.32
C ASP A 38 -13.78 -0.12 14.21
N PHE A 39 -14.04 -0.92 13.21
CA PHE A 39 -14.87 -0.55 12.05
C PHE A 39 -16.37 -0.37 12.40
N ALA A 40 -16.81 -0.59 13.65
CA ALA A 40 -18.12 -0.17 14.09
C ALA A 40 -18.25 1.37 14.15
N TYR A 41 -17.10 2.08 14.23
CA TYR A 41 -17.03 3.54 14.24
C TYR A 41 -16.20 4.07 13.04
N PRO A 42 -16.70 3.96 11.81
CA PRO A 42 -15.87 4.23 10.61
C PRO A 42 -15.37 5.67 10.52
N ARG A 43 -16.11 6.65 11.05
CA ARG A 43 -15.65 8.06 11.06
C ARG A 43 -14.43 8.26 11.97
N ASP A 44 -14.37 7.55 13.08
CA ASP A 44 -13.19 7.58 13.97
C ASP A 44 -12.00 6.90 13.28
N VAL A 45 -12.22 5.78 12.60
CA VAL A 45 -11.18 5.11 11.81
C VAL A 45 -10.62 6.05 10.73
N ILE A 46 -11.46 6.78 10.01
CA ILE A 46 -11.01 7.75 8.99
C ILE A 46 -10.15 8.85 9.63
N ARG A 47 -10.61 9.46 10.74
CA ARG A 47 -9.87 10.50 11.45
C ARG A 47 -8.50 10.00 11.91
N ASP A 48 -8.45 8.82 12.51
CA ASP A 48 -7.23 8.25 13.06
C ASP A 48 -6.26 7.82 11.93
N ALA A 49 -6.80 7.30 10.82
CA ALA A 49 -6.04 7.01 9.62
C ALA A 49 -5.45 8.28 8.97
N ASP A 50 -6.20 9.37 8.89
CA ASP A 50 -5.69 10.66 8.37
C ASP A 50 -4.55 11.20 9.25
N ALA A 51 -4.67 11.09 10.58
CA ALA A 51 -3.61 11.51 11.50
C ALA A 51 -2.34 10.64 11.34
N ALA A 52 -2.50 9.33 11.25
CA ALA A 52 -1.40 8.41 11.04
C ALA A 52 -0.72 8.62 9.67
N LEU A 53 -1.51 8.84 8.62
CA LEU A 53 -1.02 9.12 7.27
C LEU A 53 -0.18 10.41 7.25
N ALA A 54 -0.65 11.47 7.91
CA ALA A 54 0.09 12.73 8.00
C ALA A 54 1.43 12.58 8.74
N GLN A 55 1.48 11.75 9.79
CA GLN A 55 2.72 11.43 10.51
C GLN A 55 3.65 10.57 9.66
N ALA A 56 3.14 9.52 9.02
CA ALA A 56 3.90 8.62 8.17
C ALA A 56 4.51 9.33 6.96
N VAL A 57 3.80 10.29 6.37
CA VAL A 57 4.34 11.15 5.29
C VAL A 57 5.54 11.96 5.77
N LYS A 58 5.45 12.57 6.96
CA LYS A 58 6.58 13.34 7.53
C LYS A 58 7.77 12.45 7.86
N ALA A 59 7.52 11.22 8.30
CA ALA A 59 8.55 10.25 8.63
C ALA A 59 9.13 9.54 7.39
N GLY A 60 8.48 9.61 6.23
CA GLY A 60 8.85 8.83 5.06
C GLY A 60 8.53 7.34 5.20
N ASP A 61 7.61 6.96 6.11
CA ASP A 61 7.23 5.57 6.39
C ASP A 61 6.14 5.11 5.41
N ALA A 62 6.56 4.56 4.27
CA ALA A 62 5.66 4.12 3.21
C ALA A 62 4.75 2.94 3.63
N PRO A 63 5.20 1.93 4.38
CA PRO A 63 4.33 0.88 4.90
C PRO A 63 3.17 1.40 5.76
N VAL A 64 3.44 2.34 6.67
CA VAL A 64 2.39 2.96 7.49
C VAL A 64 1.47 3.86 6.67
N GLN A 65 1.99 4.55 5.64
CA GLN A 65 1.15 5.31 4.70
C GLN A 65 0.15 4.39 4.00
N LEU A 66 0.62 3.24 3.49
CA LEU A 66 -0.26 2.28 2.81
C LEU A 66 -1.31 1.71 3.77
N LEU A 67 -0.91 1.29 4.97
CA LEU A 67 -1.82 0.78 6.00
C LEU A 67 -2.92 1.81 6.33
N ALA A 68 -2.55 3.07 6.51
CA ALA A 68 -3.49 4.16 6.78
C ALA A 68 -4.50 4.33 5.65
N LEU A 69 -4.03 4.35 4.39
CA LEU A 69 -4.89 4.44 3.22
C LEU A 69 -5.84 3.24 3.11
N MET A 70 -5.37 2.02 3.36
CA MET A 70 -6.20 0.82 3.34
C MET A 70 -7.30 0.85 4.40
N GLN A 71 -6.99 1.27 5.62
CA GLN A 71 -7.97 1.39 6.70
C GLN A 71 -8.99 2.49 6.41
N LYS A 72 -8.52 3.64 5.92
CA LYS A 72 -9.37 4.76 5.51
C LYS A 72 -10.33 4.35 4.38
N THR A 73 -9.81 3.70 3.33
CA THR A 73 -10.63 3.20 2.22
C THR A 73 -11.75 2.29 2.72
N LYS A 74 -11.39 1.28 3.52
CA LYS A 74 -12.38 0.34 4.08
C LYS A 74 -13.44 1.03 4.95
N ALA A 75 -13.03 2.00 5.77
CA ALA A 75 -13.97 2.77 6.60
C ALA A 75 -14.87 3.69 5.75
N ALA A 76 -14.30 4.34 4.72
CA ALA A 76 -15.07 5.20 3.82
C ALA A 76 -16.12 4.41 3.03
N GLU A 77 -15.78 3.24 2.51
CA GLU A 77 -16.73 2.34 1.81
C GLU A 77 -17.89 1.89 2.69
N SER A 78 -17.68 1.72 4.00
CA SER A 78 -18.76 1.35 4.93
C SER A 78 -19.77 2.49 5.17
N ILE A 79 -19.39 3.74 4.86
CA ILE A 79 -20.25 4.92 4.95
C ILE A 79 -20.90 5.22 3.61
N ASP A 80 -20.11 5.15 2.53
CA ASP A 80 -20.52 5.51 1.18
C ASP A 80 -19.79 4.61 0.16
N ALA A 81 -20.56 3.79 -0.56
CA ALA A 81 -20.04 2.89 -1.57
C ALA A 81 -19.31 3.64 -2.72
N ASP A 82 -19.71 4.87 -3.02
CA ASP A 82 -19.09 5.67 -4.08
C ASP A 82 -17.73 6.28 -3.67
N SER A 83 -17.35 6.17 -2.39
CA SER A 83 -16.07 6.67 -1.86
C SER A 83 -14.85 6.01 -2.50
N LEU A 84 -15.02 4.84 -3.14
CA LEU A 84 -13.92 4.08 -3.74
C LEU A 84 -13.18 4.86 -4.84
N LYS A 85 -13.90 5.69 -5.63
CA LYS A 85 -13.27 6.59 -6.62
C LYS A 85 -12.28 7.56 -5.97
N THR A 86 -12.69 8.17 -4.85
CA THR A 86 -11.86 9.10 -4.09
C THR A 86 -10.66 8.38 -3.50
N SER A 87 -10.85 7.17 -2.98
CA SER A 87 -9.78 6.34 -2.42
C SER A 87 -8.73 5.96 -3.48
N ILE A 88 -9.15 5.58 -4.69
CA ILE A 88 -8.25 5.31 -5.83
C ILE A 88 -7.39 6.54 -6.13
N ALA A 89 -8.03 7.71 -6.29
CA ALA A 89 -7.32 8.96 -6.58
C ALA A 89 -6.32 9.33 -5.47
N GLU A 90 -6.70 9.09 -4.21
CA GLU A 90 -5.83 9.35 -3.06
C GLU A 90 -4.61 8.42 -3.05
N VAL A 91 -4.78 7.12 -3.25
CA VAL A 91 -3.69 6.14 -3.32
C VAL A 91 -2.70 6.49 -4.44
N LEU A 92 -3.19 6.80 -5.64
CA LEU A 92 -2.35 7.22 -6.76
C LEU A 92 -1.57 8.50 -6.45
N ARG A 93 -2.21 9.49 -5.81
CA ARG A 93 -1.57 10.75 -5.42
C ARG A 93 -0.42 10.55 -4.41
N TYR A 94 -0.58 9.64 -3.46
CA TYR A 94 0.48 9.31 -2.51
C TYR A 94 1.56 8.46 -3.18
N GLY A 95 1.19 7.44 -3.95
CA GLY A 95 2.11 6.58 -4.70
C GLY A 95 3.06 7.36 -5.60
N ALA A 96 2.56 8.38 -6.31
CA ALA A 96 3.36 9.22 -7.20
C ALA A 96 4.49 10.00 -6.49
N ARG A 97 4.44 10.14 -5.16
CA ARG A 97 5.47 10.86 -4.36
C ARG A 97 6.54 9.93 -3.79
N LEU A 98 6.33 8.64 -3.86
CA LEU A 98 7.25 7.64 -3.32
C LEU A 98 8.50 7.52 -4.20
N LYS A 99 9.64 7.24 -3.54
CA LYS A 99 10.92 7.18 -4.23
C LYS A 99 11.51 5.77 -4.24
N THR A 100 11.20 4.96 -3.25
CA THR A 100 11.76 3.61 -3.13
C THR A 100 11.03 2.62 -4.03
N PRO A 101 11.73 1.65 -4.64
CA PRO A 101 11.15 0.66 -5.55
C PRO A 101 10.03 -0.16 -4.90
N ASP A 102 10.27 -0.69 -3.71
CA ASP A 102 9.32 -1.47 -2.92
C ASP A 102 8.02 -0.69 -2.62
N ALA A 103 8.16 0.59 -2.26
CA ALA A 103 7.00 1.44 -1.97
C ALA A 103 6.16 1.70 -3.23
N LYS A 104 6.80 1.97 -4.38
CA LYS A 104 6.09 2.12 -5.65
C LYS A 104 5.38 0.83 -6.04
N ALA A 105 6.06 -0.32 -5.92
CA ALA A 105 5.48 -1.62 -6.21
C ALA A 105 4.22 -1.88 -5.38
N MET A 106 4.30 -1.68 -4.06
CA MET A 106 3.19 -1.94 -3.16
C MET A 106 2.00 -0.99 -3.34
N PHE A 107 2.25 0.29 -3.65
CA PHE A 107 1.17 1.25 -3.94
C PHE A 107 0.52 1.00 -5.29
N ASN A 108 1.28 0.64 -6.33
CA ASN A 108 0.73 0.26 -7.62
C ASN A 108 -0.10 -1.02 -7.52
N LEU A 109 0.38 -2.02 -6.78
CA LEU A 109 -0.39 -3.23 -6.51
C LEU A 109 -1.72 -2.92 -5.83
N TYR A 110 -1.71 -2.12 -4.76
CA TYR A 110 -2.95 -1.74 -4.06
C TYR A 110 -3.88 -0.90 -4.94
N ALA A 111 -3.36 0.02 -5.74
CA ALA A 111 -4.16 0.77 -6.72
C ALA A 111 -4.83 -0.19 -7.73
N ALA A 112 -4.12 -1.19 -8.23
CA ALA A 112 -4.66 -2.22 -9.12
C ALA A 112 -5.80 -3.01 -8.45
N GLU A 113 -5.63 -3.39 -7.17
CA GLU A 113 -6.68 -4.04 -6.38
C GLU A 113 -7.93 -3.17 -6.27
N LEU A 114 -7.79 -1.87 -6.02
CA LEU A 114 -8.92 -0.93 -5.91
C LEU A 114 -9.65 -0.74 -7.25
N TYR A 115 -8.92 -0.63 -8.36
CA TYR A 115 -9.54 -0.58 -9.69
C TYR A 115 -10.28 -1.88 -10.02
N ASN A 116 -9.69 -3.03 -9.72
CA ASN A 116 -10.34 -4.32 -9.91
C ASN A 116 -11.61 -4.44 -9.04
N LYS A 117 -11.53 -4.01 -7.77
CA LYS A 117 -12.68 -3.97 -6.86
C LYS A 117 -13.80 -3.06 -7.42
N TYR A 118 -13.48 -1.83 -7.84
CA TYR A 118 -14.45 -0.93 -8.43
C TYR A 118 -15.15 -1.58 -9.63
N ARG A 119 -14.38 -2.19 -10.54
CA ARG A 119 -14.92 -2.93 -11.68
C ARG A 119 -15.86 -4.06 -11.25
N MET A 120 -15.52 -4.80 -10.20
CA MET A 120 -16.35 -5.90 -9.72
C MET A 120 -17.65 -5.42 -9.08
N ASP A 121 -17.59 -4.36 -8.29
CA ASP A 121 -18.76 -3.78 -7.60
C ASP A 121 -19.75 -3.16 -8.58
N TYR A 122 -19.25 -2.53 -9.66
CA TYR A 122 -20.07 -1.85 -10.67
C TYR A 122 -20.20 -2.61 -12.01
N ARG A 123 -19.86 -3.91 -12.04
CA ARG A 123 -19.84 -4.73 -13.27
C ARG A 123 -21.13 -4.69 -14.08
N TRP A 124 -22.28 -4.61 -13.43
CA TRP A 124 -23.58 -4.56 -14.11
C TRP A 124 -23.77 -3.27 -14.88
N ASN A 125 -23.28 -2.16 -14.37
CA ASN A 125 -23.35 -0.85 -15.04
C ASN A 125 -22.42 -0.77 -16.25
N MET A 126 -21.43 -1.66 -16.33
CA MET A 126 -20.45 -1.74 -17.44
C MET A 126 -20.84 -2.77 -18.49
N SER A 127 -21.83 -3.62 -18.21
CA SER A 127 -22.26 -4.68 -19.14
C SER A 127 -22.75 -4.08 -20.45
N GLY A 128 -22.14 -4.51 -21.57
CA GLY A 128 -22.47 -4.02 -22.91
C GLY A 128 -21.93 -2.61 -23.24
N ARG A 129 -21.20 -1.97 -22.34
CA ARG A 129 -20.53 -0.70 -22.64
C ARG A 129 -19.25 -0.94 -23.43
N THR A 130 -19.06 -0.13 -24.48
CA THR A 130 -17.82 -0.05 -25.26
C THR A 130 -17.49 1.43 -25.39
N LEU A 131 -16.25 1.80 -25.05
CA LEU A 131 -15.79 3.17 -25.24
C LEU A 131 -15.58 3.46 -26.73
N PRO A 132 -15.95 4.65 -27.21
CA PRO A 132 -15.58 5.08 -28.54
C PRO A 132 -14.07 5.23 -28.67
N GLU A 133 -13.55 5.16 -29.89
CA GLU A 133 -12.16 5.51 -30.16
C GLU A 133 -11.87 6.94 -29.71
N GLY A 134 -10.79 7.13 -28.95
CA GLY A 134 -10.40 8.44 -28.44
C GLY A 134 -9.78 8.40 -27.04
N PRO A 135 -9.60 9.60 -26.43
CA PRO A 135 -9.05 9.66 -25.09
C PRO A 135 -10.04 9.05 -24.08
N ARG A 136 -9.49 8.33 -23.10
CA ARG A 136 -10.27 7.71 -22.03
C ARG A 136 -11.00 8.78 -21.20
N PRO A 137 -12.29 8.57 -20.85
CA PRO A 137 -13.02 9.48 -19.95
C PRO A 137 -12.31 9.69 -18.63
N ALA A 138 -12.40 10.91 -18.07
CA ALA A 138 -11.81 11.23 -16.79
C ALA A 138 -12.51 10.53 -15.62
N ASP A 139 -13.84 10.34 -15.71
CA ASP A 139 -14.61 9.61 -14.70
C ASP A 139 -14.53 8.10 -14.96
N ILE A 140 -13.99 7.37 -14.00
CA ILE A 140 -13.90 5.91 -14.08
C ILE A 140 -15.27 5.22 -14.15
N ALA A 141 -16.35 5.90 -13.73
CA ALA A 141 -17.72 5.39 -13.88
C ALA A 141 -18.18 5.25 -15.34
N GLU A 142 -17.51 5.95 -16.25
CA GLU A 142 -17.80 5.89 -17.68
C GLU A 142 -16.99 4.83 -18.42
N TRP A 143 -16.01 4.21 -17.74
CA TRP A 143 -15.12 3.22 -18.34
C TRP A 143 -15.85 1.93 -18.69
N ASP A 144 -15.34 1.26 -19.70
CA ASP A 144 -15.70 -0.11 -20.05
C ASP A 144 -14.71 -1.12 -19.40
N ARG A 145 -14.96 -2.40 -19.62
CA ARG A 145 -14.12 -3.47 -19.09
C ARG A 145 -12.67 -3.37 -19.57
N ASP A 146 -12.48 -3.00 -20.83
CA ASP A 146 -11.13 -2.98 -21.44
C ASP A 146 -10.29 -1.84 -20.86
N ALA A 147 -10.90 -0.68 -20.59
CA ALA A 147 -10.25 0.42 -19.92
C ALA A 147 -9.76 0.06 -18.51
N PHE A 148 -10.57 -0.70 -17.75
CA PHE A 148 -10.15 -1.23 -16.45
C PHE A 148 -9.02 -2.25 -16.59
N THR A 149 -9.12 -3.18 -17.55
CA THR A 149 -8.08 -4.18 -17.80
C THR A 149 -6.75 -3.51 -18.12
N GLN A 150 -6.75 -2.50 -18.99
CA GLN A 150 -5.54 -1.78 -19.38
C GLN A 150 -4.89 -1.04 -18.20
N VAL A 151 -5.68 -0.40 -17.33
CA VAL A 151 -5.13 0.33 -16.19
C VAL A 151 -4.58 -0.61 -15.14
N VAL A 152 -5.28 -1.70 -14.85
CA VAL A 152 -4.80 -2.72 -13.91
C VAL A 152 -3.54 -3.39 -14.45
N ASP A 153 -3.52 -3.73 -15.74
CA ASP A 153 -2.35 -4.30 -16.43
C ASP A 153 -1.12 -3.38 -16.32
N SER A 154 -1.30 -2.08 -16.58
CA SER A 154 -0.22 -1.09 -16.47
C SER A 154 0.31 -0.99 -15.04
N LEU A 155 -0.58 -0.90 -14.03
CA LEU A 155 -0.18 -0.79 -12.63
C LEU A 155 0.54 -2.05 -12.14
N LEU A 156 0.07 -3.24 -12.52
CA LEU A 156 0.72 -4.51 -12.19
C LEU A 156 2.06 -4.66 -12.89
N ALA A 157 2.15 -4.26 -14.17
CA ALA A 157 3.41 -4.29 -14.91
C ALA A 157 4.44 -3.34 -14.28
N GLU A 158 4.04 -2.11 -13.94
CA GLU A 158 4.90 -1.15 -13.23
C GLU A 158 5.30 -1.68 -11.84
N ALA A 159 4.35 -2.28 -11.10
CA ALA A 159 4.65 -2.86 -9.80
C ALA A 159 5.71 -3.96 -9.92
N TRP A 160 5.57 -4.84 -10.91
CA TRP A 160 6.53 -5.91 -11.17
C TRP A 160 7.92 -5.39 -11.60
N GLU A 161 7.96 -4.40 -12.49
CA GLU A 161 9.21 -3.83 -13.00
C GLU A 161 10.06 -3.14 -11.94
N VAL A 162 9.41 -2.54 -10.92
CA VAL A 162 10.13 -1.85 -9.84
C VAL A 162 10.27 -2.69 -8.58
N ALA A 163 9.54 -3.81 -8.43
CA ALA A 163 9.63 -4.67 -7.26
C ALA A 163 11.03 -5.26 -7.12
N ASP A 164 11.58 -5.17 -5.92
CA ASP A 164 12.91 -5.63 -5.58
C ASP A 164 12.89 -6.72 -4.48
N ASP A 165 14.08 -7.16 -4.08
CA ASP A 165 14.26 -8.17 -3.03
C ASP A 165 14.14 -7.59 -1.61
N THR A 166 13.55 -6.40 -1.44
CA THR A 166 13.25 -5.83 -0.12
C THR A 166 12.34 -6.77 0.65
N SER A 167 12.66 -7.00 1.93
CA SER A 167 11.89 -7.92 2.77
C SER A 167 10.42 -7.50 2.91
N LEU A 168 9.51 -8.46 2.73
CA LEU A 168 8.08 -8.26 2.95
C LEU A 168 7.74 -7.99 4.43
N GLU A 169 8.66 -8.27 5.38
CA GLU A 169 8.44 -8.06 6.81
C GLU A 169 8.00 -6.64 7.14
N GLN A 170 8.63 -5.63 6.53
CA GLN A 170 8.27 -4.22 6.77
C GLN A 170 6.86 -3.87 6.27
N TRP A 171 6.32 -4.61 5.31
CA TRP A 171 4.98 -4.44 4.75
C TRP A 171 3.93 -5.33 5.41
N SER A 172 4.35 -6.23 6.32
CA SER A 172 3.51 -7.29 6.88
C SER A 172 2.20 -6.79 7.50
N LYS A 173 2.20 -5.61 8.12
CA LYS A 173 1.01 -4.99 8.70
C LYS A 173 0.04 -4.50 7.63
N ALA A 174 0.55 -3.88 6.58
CA ALA A 174 -0.27 -3.37 5.48
C ALA A 174 -0.93 -4.51 4.71
N VAL A 175 -0.16 -5.51 4.31
CA VAL A 175 -0.69 -6.62 3.51
C VAL A 175 -1.21 -7.81 4.34
N LYS A 176 -1.30 -7.64 5.67
CA LYS A 176 -1.73 -8.68 6.62
C LYS A 176 -0.96 -10.00 6.45
N ALA A 177 0.31 -9.88 6.08
CA ALA A 177 1.17 -11.04 5.92
C ALA A 177 1.47 -11.67 7.28
N ASP A 178 0.87 -12.81 7.54
CA ASP A 178 1.19 -13.64 8.69
C ASP A 178 2.58 -14.31 8.53
N ARG A 179 2.97 -15.12 9.50
CA ARG A 179 4.25 -15.82 9.46
C ARG A 179 4.36 -16.73 8.23
N LEU A 180 3.28 -17.40 7.85
CA LEU A 180 3.26 -18.32 6.74
C LEU A 180 3.43 -17.56 5.41
N THR A 181 2.67 -16.51 5.22
CA THR A 181 2.77 -15.62 4.03
C THR A 181 4.20 -15.11 3.85
N ARG A 182 4.87 -14.62 4.93
CA ARG A 182 6.26 -14.15 4.86
C ARG A 182 7.28 -15.26 4.61
N THR A 183 6.94 -16.50 4.96
CA THR A 183 7.80 -17.66 4.64
C THR A 183 7.70 -18.01 3.16
N TYR A 184 6.49 -17.94 2.57
CA TYR A 184 6.28 -18.21 1.15
C TYR A 184 6.76 -17.06 0.26
N TYR A 185 6.53 -15.81 0.69
CA TYR A 185 6.87 -14.60 -0.06
C TYR A 185 7.80 -13.73 0.78
N PRO A 186 9.09 -14.07 0.84
CA PRO A 186 10.04 -13.35 1.72
C PRO A 186 10.34 -11.93 1.24
N ALA A 187 10.23 -11.68 -0.06
CA ALA A 187 10.51 -10.40 -0.70
C ALA A 187 9.26 -9.75 -1.31
N VAL A 188 9.32 -8.44 -1.53
CA VAL A 188 8.26 -7.67 -2.20
C VAL A 188 8.04 -8.19 -3.61
N CYS A 189 9.10 -8.50 -4.36
CA CYS A 189 8.98 -9.05 -5.70
C CYS A 189 8.24 -10.40 -5.73
N ASP A 190 8.48 -11.29 -4.76
CA ASP A 190 7.76 -12.56 -4.66
C ASP A 190 6.26 -12.34 -4.40
N PHE A 191 5.95 -11.41 -3.51
CA PHE A 191 4.56 -11.07 -3.18
C PHE A 191 3.82 -10.46 -4.38
N VAL A 192 4.44 -9.52 -5.11
CA VAL A 192 3.87 -8.93 -6.33
C VAL A 192 3.66 -9.99 -7.40
N ALA A 193 4.65 -10.86 -7.63
CA ALA A 193 4.55 -11.95 -8.58
C ALA A 193 3.38 -12.89 -8.24
N SER A 194 3.23 -13.26 -6.98
CA SER A 194 2.12 -14.12 -6.55
C SER A 194 0.76 -13.50 -6.89
N LYS A 195 0.56 -12.20 -6.65
CA LYS A 195 -0.68 -11.50 -6.94
C LYS A 195 -1.01 -11.46 -8.45
N ILE A 196 -0.01 -11.37 -9.30
CA ILE A 196 -0.18 -11.45 -10.75
C ILE A 196 -0.49 -12.88 -11.19
N LEU A 197 0.19 -13.89 -10.62
CA LEU A 197 0.08 -15.28 -11.03
C LEU A 197 -1.16 -16.00 -10.45
N GLU A 198 -1.66 -15.57 -9.28
CA GLU A 198 -2.91 -16.06 -8.68
C GLU A 198 -4.14 -15.76 -9.57
N GLY A 199 -4.09 -14.71 -10.41
CA GLY A 199 -5.14 -14.41 -11.38
C GLY A 199 -6.41 -13.78 -10.80
N ASP A 200 -6.39 -13.36 -9.53
CA ASP A 200 -7.54 -12.73 -8.87
C ASP A 200 -7.82 -11.31 -9.40
N LEU A 201 -6.80 -10.67 -9.96
CA LEU A 201 -6.91 -9.35 -10.57
C LEU A 201 -7.07 -9.48 -12.09
N ILE A 202 -7.96 -8.64 -12.65
CA ILE A 202 -8.13 -8.59 -14.11
C ILE A 202 -6.88 -8.01 -14.76
N HIS A 203 -6.23 -8.78 -15.61
CA HIS A 203 -5.08 -8.34 -16.39
C HIS A 203 -4.90 -9.20 -17.64
N SER A 204 -3.95 -8.84 -18.50
CA SER A 204 -3.70 -9.57 -19.74
C SER A 204 -2.96 -10.89 -19.49
N PRO A 205 -3.25 -11.95 -20.25
CA PRO A 205 -2.49 -13.20 -20.20
C PRO A 205 -1.00 -12.99 -20.55
N SER A 206 -0.67 -11.96 -21.33
CA SER A 206 0.70 -11.64 -21.69
C SER A 206 1.53 -11.20 -20.49
N LEU A 207 0.94 -10.44 -19.56
CA LEU A 207 1.61 -10.06 -18.29
C LEU A 207 1.88 -11.31 -17.44
N THR A 208 0.89 -12.19 -17.28
CA THR A 208 1.06 -13.46 -16.55
C THR A 208 2.22 -14.28 -17.14
N THR A 209 2.27 -14.42 -18.47
CA THR A 209 3.32 -15.16 -19.15
C THR A 209 4.69 -14.53 -18.90
N LYS A 210 4.83 -13.21 -19.08
CA LYS A 210 6.06 -12.46 -18.84
C LYS A 210 6.57 -12.67 -17.42
N VAL A 211 5.69 -12.48 -16.42
CA VAL A 211 6.07 -12.62 -15.00
C VAL A 211 6.49 -14.05 -14.69
N ARG A 212 5.73 -15.05 -15.17
CA ARG A 212 6.05 -16.48 -14.98
C ARG A 212 7.42 -16.83 -15.53
N GLU A 213 7.72 -16.42 -16.76
CA GLU A 213 9.01 -16.67 -17.40
C GLU A 213 10.17 -16.05 -16.61
N GLN A 214 10.00 -14.82 -16.13
CA GLN A 214 11.02 -14.13 -15.35
C GLN A 214 11.24 -14.74 -13.97
N VAL A 215 10.15 -15.18 -13.30
CA VAL A 215 10.25 -15.90 -12.03
C VAL A 215 10.96 -17.25 -12.22
N LEU A 216 10.60 -18.01 -13.26
CA LEU A 216 11.27 -19.28 -13.58
C LEU A 216 12.76 -19.08 -13.93
N ALA A 217 13.11 -17.98 -14.59
CA ALA A 217 14.51 -17.65 -14.86
C ALA A 217 15.30 -17.32 -13.58
N LYS A 218 14.65 -16.67 -12.60
CA LYS A 218 15.23 -16.36 -11.28
C LYS A 218 15.33 -17.62 -10.40
N HIS A 219 14.39 -18.58 -10.55
CA HIS A 219 14.27 -19.81 -9.76
C HIS A 219 14.23 -21.05 -10.67
N PRO A 220 15.32 -21.41 -11.39
CA PRO A 220 15.31 -22.45 -12.42
C PRO A 220 14.96 -23.86 -11.93
N GLU A 221 15.07 -24.11 -10.63
CA GLU A 221 14.78 -25.40 -10.04
C GLU A 221 13.33 -25.54 -9.52
N GLY A 222 12.45 -24.58 -9.85
CA GLY A 222 11.09 -24.55 -9.32
C GLY A 222 11.05 -24.30 -7.80
N SER A 223 12.14 -23.76 -7.26
CA SER A 223 12.39 -23.63 -5.83
C SER A 223 11.82 -22.36 -5.20
N ALA A 224 11.05 -21.56 -5.93
CA ALA A 224 10.24 -20.55 -5.26
C ALA A 224 9.21 -21.28 -4.38
N PRO A 225 9.20 -21.10 -3.05
CA PRO A 225 8.35 -21.86 -2.13
C PRO A 225 6.85 -21.85 -2.47
N TRP A 226 6.43 -20.87 -3.27
CA TRP A 226 5.04 -20.63 -3.67
C TRP A 226 4.68 -21.16 -5.06
N MET A 227 5.63 -21.76 -5.79
CA MET A 227 5.39 -22.35 -7.12
C MET A 227 5.06 -23.86 -7.06
N THR A 228 5.09 -24.45 -5.86
CA THR A 228 4.67 -25.85 -5.64
C THR A 228 3.22 -25.91 -5.22
#